data_84a298c8361df46a59e614d88cc53867
#
_entry.id   84a298c8361df46a59e614d88cc53867
#
_cell.length_a   1.000
_cell.length_b   1.000
_cell.length_c   1.000
_cell.angle_alpha   90.00
_cell.angle_beta   90.00
_cell.angle_gamma   90.00
#
_symmetry.space_group_name_H-M   'P 1'
#
loop_
_entity.id
_entity.type
_entity.pdbx_description
1 polymer ?
#
loop_
_entity_poly.entity_id
_entity_poly.type
_entity_poly.pdbx_seq_one_letter_code
_entity_poly.pdbx_strand_id
1 'polypeptide(L)'
;MNAMDAQPLYDLAPVAWLLGMGVLLALGPLIWVWRRHVGEGAGRRLQALTVLTLFLTFDLTLFGAFTRLSDSGLGCPDWPGCYGNASPLGARHEIAMAQAAQPTGPVTHGKAWVEMVHRYLATSVGFLILVLAVATWVVRRRERLAPHGSRRGVASLSAWWPAVTLVWVCLQGAFGALTVTWKLYPAIVTLHLLGAMVLLALLCIQAVRY
;
A
#
# COMPACT_ATOMS: atom_id res chain seq x y z
N MET A 1 19.43 41.09 -11.73
CA MET A 1 18.38 40.33 -12.39
C MET A 1 18.31 38.99 -11.64
N ASN A 2 17.43 38.92 -10.65
CA ASN A 2 17.25 37.70 -9.86
C ASN A 2 16.47 36.70 -10.72
N ALA A 3 17.07 35.54 -11.00
CA ALA A 3 16.32 34.40 -11.53
C ALA A 3 15.25 34.08 -10.48
N MET A 4 14.00 34.40 -10.80
CA MET A 4 12.86 33.90 -10.07
C MET A 4 12.92 32.37 -10.21
N ASP A 5 13.22 31.66 -9.13
CA ASP A 5 13.08 30.22 -9.06
C ASP A 5 11.64 29.91 -9.43
N ALA A 6 11.47 29.41 -10.65
CA ALA A 6 10.18 28.90 -11.12
C ALA A 6 9.85 27.70 -10.23
N GLN A 7 9.04 27.91 -9.19
CA GLN A 7 8.52 26.80 -8.39
C GLN A 7 7.79 25.84 -9.34
N PRO A 8 8.11 24.55 -9.32
CA PRO A 8 7.40 23.60 -10.15
C PRO A 8 5.90 23.66 -9.85
N LEU A 9 5.07 23.65 -10.89
CA LEU A 9 3.60 23.72 -10.78
C LEU A 9 3.01 22.67 -9.84
N TYR A 10 3.75 21.58 -9.60
CA TYR A 10 3.37 20.47 -8.69
C TYR A 10 4.61 19.98 -7.96
N ASP A 11 4.57 19.99 -6.62
CA ASP A 11 5.58 19.32 -5.80
C ASP A 11 5.26 17.81 -5.72
N LEU A 12 6.08 16.99 -6.37
CA LEU A 12 5.96 15.53 -6.36
C LEU A 12 6.77 14.86 -5.23
N ALA A 13 7.50 15.64 -4.43
CA ALA A 13 8.33 15.09 -3.34
C ALA A 13 7.51 14.26 -2.32
N PRO A 14 6.32 14.68 -1.86
CA PRO A 14 5.51 13.86 -0.96
C PRO A 14 5.09 12.51 -1.57
N VAL A 15 4.75 12.49 -2.87
CA VAL A 15 4.42 11.24 -3.58
C VAL A 15 5.64 10.32 -3.66
N ALA A 16 6.77 10.85 -4.09
CA ALA A 16 8.02 10.08 -4.23
C ALA A 16 8.47 9.50 -2.89
N TRP A 17 8.36 10.27 -1.82
CA TRP A 17 8.67 9.83 -0.47
C TRP A 17 7.73 8.73 0.01
N LEU A 18 6.42 8.89 -0.17
CA LEU A 18 5.41 7.89 0.19
C LEU A 18 5.68 6.56 -0.53
N LEU A 19 5.94 6.60 -1.84
CA LEU A 19 6.28 5.41 -2.64
C LEU A 19 7.62 4.81 -2.19
N GLY A 20 8.64 5.62 -1.97
CA GLY A 20 9.96 5.18 -1.51
C GLY A 20 9.89 4.47 -0.16
N MET A 21 9.17 5.03 0.81
CA MET A 21 8.96 4.41 2.12
C MET A 21 8.17 3.10 2.01
N GLY A 22 7.14 3.04 1.17
CA GLY A 22 6.39 1.81 0.92
C GLY A 22 7.27 0.71 0.31
N VAL A 23 8.10 1.04 -0.68
CA VAL A 23 9.07 0.11 -1.28
C VAL A 23 10.07 -0.36 -0.24
N LEU A 24 10.65 0.55 0.54
CA LEU A 24 11.63 0.23 1.59
C LEU A 24 11.06 -0.77 2.61
N LEU A 25 9.84 -0.53 3.09
CA LEU A 25 9.16 -1.43 4.02
C LEU A 25 8.84 -2.79 3.39
N ALA A 26 8.50 -2.83 2.10
CA ALA A 26 8.21 -4.07 1.38
C ALA A 26 9.47 -4.94 1.13
N LEU A 27 10.67 -4.35 1.11
CA LEU A 27 11.91 -5.10 0.91
C LEU A 27 12.15 -6.15 2.00
N GLY A 28 11.78 -5.87 3.26
CA GLY A 28 11.91 -6.83 4.36
C GLY A 28 11.17 -8.15 4.08
N PRO A 29 9.84 -8.12 3.91
CA PRO A 29 9.04 -9.28 3.51
C PRO A 29 9.55 -9.99 2.25
N LEU A 30 9.91 -9.24 1.22
CA LEU A 30 10.43 -9.80 -0.04
C LEU A 30 11.74 -10.57 0.16
N ILE A 31 12.72 -9.96 0.85
CA ILE A 31 14.01 -10.59 1.13
C ILE A 31 13.81 -11.82 2.03
N TRP A 32 12.93 -11.73 3.02
CA TRP A 32 12.63 -12.84 3.93
C TRP A 32 12.06 -14.04 3.16
N VAL A 33 11.03 -13.85 2.33
CA VAL A 33 10.44 -14.92 1.51
C VAL A 33 11.49 -15.49 0.55
N TRP A 34 12.27 -14.63 -0.11
CA TRP A 34 13.29 -15.07 -1.05
C TRP A 34 14.34 -15.96 -0.40
N ARG A 35 14.86 -15.57 0.77
CA ARG A 35 15.85 -16.34 1.52
C ARG A 35 15.29 -17.64 2.07
N ARG A 36 14.06 -17.61 2.58
CA ARG A 36 13.42 -18.78 3.22
C ARG A 36 13.12 -19.90 2.21
N HIS A 37 12.82 -19.54 0.97
CA HIS A 37 12.41 -20.47 -0.08
C HIS A 37 13.48 -20.62 -1.18
N VAL A 38 14.77 -20.49 -0.83
CA VAL A 38 15.88 -20.77 -1.75
C VAL A 38 15.84 -22.25 -2.16
N GLY A 39 15.93 -22.51 -3.48
CA GLY A 39 15.86 -23.88 -4.02
C GLY A 39 14.44 -24.37 -4.32
N GLU A 40 13.41 -23.72 -3.81
CA GLU A 40 12.02 -24.08 -4.14
C GLU A 40 11.57 -23.51 -5.50
N GLY A 41 10.56 -24.14 -6.09
CA GLY A 41 9.98 -23.70 -7.35
C GLY A 41 9.29 -22.33 -7.26
N ALA A 42 9.16 -21.67 -8.41
CA ALA A 42 8.53 -20.32 -8.48
C ALA A 42 7.12 -20.28 -7.89
N GLY A 43 6.30 -21.34 -8.07
CA GLY A 43 4.96 -21.43 -7.50
C GLY A 43 4.95 -21.34 -5.97
N ARG A 44 5.83 -22.08 -5.30
CA ARG A 44 5.98 -22.05 -3.83
C ARG A 44 6.36 -20.65 -3.32
N ARG A 45 7.29 -19.98 -4.01
CA ARG A 45 7.69 -18.61 -3.64
C ARG A 45 6.54 -17.62 -3.80
N LEU A 46 5.79 -17.73 -4.90
CA LEU A 46 4.61 -16.88 -5.14
C LEU A 46 3.52 -17.16 -4.12
N GLN A 47 3.28 -18.42 -3.77
CA GLN A 47 2.33 -18.80 -2.72
C GLN A 47 2.75 -18.20 -1.36
N ALA A 48 4.00 -18.40 -0.95
CA ALA A 48 4.50 -17.88 0.32
C ALA A 48 4.43 -16.35 0.39
N LEU A 49 4.77 -15.66 -0.71
CA LEU A 49 4.64 -14.20 -0.79
C LEU A 49 3.17 -13.76 -0.73
N THR A 50 2.26 -14.50 -1.39
CA THR A 50 0.83 -14.19 -1.35
C THR A 50 0.26 -14.35 0.06
N VAL A 51 0.61 -15.44 0.76
CA VAL A 51 0.18 -15.68 2.15
C VAL A 51 0.70 -14.59 3.08
N LEU A 52 1.99 -14.22 2.95
CA LEU A 52 2.56 -13.12 3.74
C LEU A 52 1.85 -11.80 3.45
N THR A 53 1.61 -11.49 2.16
CA THR A 53 0.89 -10.27 1.76
C THR A 53 -0.56 -10.27 2.30
N LEU A 54 -1.22 -11.43 2.33
CA LEU A 54 -2.56 -11.58 2.93
C LEU A 54 -2.54 -11.22 4.42
N PHE A 55 -1.57 -11.74 5.20
CA PHE A 55 -1.44 -11.39 6.62
C PHE A 55 -1.15 -9.90 6.83
N LEU A 56 -0.21 -9.35 6.07
CA LEU A 56 0.09 -7.91 6.15
C LEU A 56 -1.11 -7.04 5.75
N THR A 57 -1.93 -7.49 4.81
CA THR A 57 -3.16 -6.79 4.42
C THR A 57 -4.21 -6.87 5.53
N PHE A 58 -4.30 -8.00 6.22
CA PHE A 58 -5.18 -8.16 7.38
C PHE A 58 -4.76 -7.22 8.52
N ASP A 59 -3.47 -7.19 8.87
CA ASP A 59 -2.93 -6.30 9.91
C ASP A 59 -3.13 -4.82 9.52
N LEU A 60 -2.92 -4.48 8.24
CA LEU A 60 -3.19 -3.14 7.71
C LEU A 60 -4.67 -2.76 7.86
N THR A 61 -5.59 -3.70 7.62
CA THR A 61 -7.03 -3.46 7.78
C THR A 61 -7.39 -3.20 9.24
N LEU A 62 -6.81 -3.97 10.17
CA LEU A 62 -6.97 -3.74 11.61
C LEU A 62 -6.38 -2.38 12.03
N PHE A 63 -5.20 -2.03 11.49
CA PHE A 63 -4.58 -0.74 11.77
C PHE A 63 -5.40 0.42 11.17
N GLY A 64 -6.03 0.24 10.02
CA GLY A 64 -6.98 1.19 9.44
C GLY A 64 -8.22 1.40 10.32
N ALA A 65 -8.76 0.32 10.87
CA ALA A 65 -9.85 0.40 11.85
C ALA A 65 -9.40 1.14 13.13
N PHE A 66 -8.21 0.86 13.64
CA PHE A 66 -7.60 1.60 14.75
C PHE A 66 -7.44 3.10 14.42
N THR A 67 -6.94 3.44 13.22
CA THR A 67 -6.81 4.84 12.76
C THR A 67 -8.16 5.55 12.79
N ARG A 68 -9.24 4.87 12.41
CA ARG A 68 -10.60 5.42 12.44
C ARG A 68 -11.12 5.56 13.87
N LEU A 69 -10.95 4.54 14.72
CA LEU A 69 -11.45 4.51 16.10
C LEU A 69 -10.70 5.48 17.03
N SER A 70 -9.41 5.73 16.75
CA SER A 70 -8.59 6.71 17.48
C SER A 70 -8.77 8.15 16.97
N ASP A 71 -9.74 8.39 16.07
CA ASP A 71 -9.99 9.69 15.45
C ASP A 71 -8.74 10.29 14.79
N SER A 72 -7.90 9.42 14.18
CA SER A 72 -6.63 9.80 13.57
C SER A 72 -6.69 9.92 12.05
N GLY A 73 -7.86 9.72 11.43
CA GLY A 73 -8.01 9.70 9.97
C GLY A 73 -7.92 11.08 9.29
N LEU A 74 -7.76 12.17 10.05
CA LEU A 74 -7.49 13.53 9.58
C LEU A 74 -6.36 14.17 10.39
N GLY A 75 -5.42 13.37 10.89
CA GLY A 75 -4.21 13.87 11.55
C GLY A 75 -3.30 14.67 10.61
N CYS A 76 -3.36 14.36 9.30
CA CYS A 76 -2.79 15.14 8.21
C CYS A 76 -3.94 15.60 7.28
N PRO A 77 -4.14 16.92 7.09
CA PRO A 77 -5.31 17.44 6.38
C PRO A 77 -5.25 17.27 4.86
N ASP A 78 -4.10 16.92 4.33
CA ASP A 78 -3.79 16.78 2.90
C ASP A 78 -3.34 15.36 2.54
N TRP A 79 -3.27 15.10 1.25
CA TRP A 79 -2.80 13.84 0.68
C TRP A 79 -1.95 14.14 -0.58
N PRO A 80 -0.83 13.44 -0.80
CA PRO A 80 -0.31 12.24 -0.11
C PRO A 80 0.55 12.53 1.13
N GLY A 81 0.95 13.77 1.36
CA GLY A 81 1.82 14.19 2.46
C GLY A 81 1.09 14.60 3.73
N CYS A 82 1.73 15.49 4.50
CA CYS A 82 1.22 16.11 5.70
C CYS A 82 1.62 17.59 5.70
N TYR A 83 0.66 18.49 5.54
CA TYR A 83 0.91 19.94 5.36
C TYR A 83 1.91 20.23 4.23
N GLY A 84 1.74 19.59 3.08
CA GLY A 84 2.65 19.69 1.94
C GLY A 84 4.02 19.02 2.14
N ASN A 85 4.32 18.52 3.33
CA ASN A 85 5.56 17.82 3.64
C ASN A 85 5.45 16.31 3.41
N ALA A 86 6.59 15.65 3.18
CA ALA A 86 6.67 14.22 2.97
C ALA A 86 6.35 13.38 4.21
N SER A 87 6.45 13.96 5.40
CA SER A 87 6.22 13.28 6.68
C SER A 87 5.83 14.29 7.78
N PRO A 88 5.23 13.82 8.91
CA PRO A 88 4.96 14.67 10.05
C PRO A 88 6.20 15.33 10.67
N LEU A 89 7.41 14.81 10.39
CA LEU A 89 8.66 15.43 10.84
C LEU A 89 8.91 16.78 10.18
N GLY A 90 8.60 16.89 8.87
CA GLY A 90 8.71 18.16 8.15
C GLY A 90 7.63 19.16 8.53
N ALA A 91 6.45 18.67 8.96
CA ALA A 91 5.28 19.45 9.32
C ALA A 91 5.14 19.74 10.83
N ARG A 92 6.22 19.62 11.60
CA ARG A 92 6.16 19.75 13.08
C ARG A 92 5.60 21.09 13.54
N HIS A 93 5.95 22.17 12.88
CA HIS A 93 5.52 23.51 13.25
C HIS A 93 4.02 23.69 13.00
N GLU A 94 3.53 23.31 11.82
CA GLU A 94 2.14 23.41 11.42
C GLU A 94 1.25 22.52 12.30
N ILE A 95 1.69 21.29 12.61
CA ILE A 95 1.00 20.37 13.51
C ILE A 95 0.94 20.95 14.93
N ALA A 96 2.05 21.52 15.44
CA ALA A 96 2.10 22.13 16.77
C ALA A 96 1.15 23.33 16.88
N MET A 97 1.10 24.17 15.84
CA MET A 97 0.16 25.31 15.80
C MET A 97 -1.28 24.86 15.75
N ALA A 98 -1.63 23.85 14.93
CA ALA A 98 -2.97 23.30 14.87
C ALA A 98 -3.38 22.67 16.20
N GLN A 99 -2.49 21.92 16.84
CA GLN A 99 -2.73 21.33 18.16
C GLN A 99 -2.86 22.36 19.27
N ALA A 100 -2.09 23.46 19.24
CA ALA A 100 -2.25 24.55 20.20
C ALA A 100 -3.57 25.29 20.05
N ALA A 101 -4.03 25.47 18.81
CA ALA A 101 -5.35 26.08 18.52
C ALA A 101 -6.52 25.18 18.93
N GLN A 102 -6.37 23.86 18.78
CA GLN A 102 -7.40 22.86 19.13
C GLN A 102 -6.74 21.63 19.78
N PRO A 103 -6.48 21.61 21.11
CA PRO A 103 -5.77 20.51 21.78
C PRO A 103 -6.45 19.12 21.63
N THR A 104 -7.77 19.10 21.53
CA THR A 104 -8.59 17.88 21.30
C THR A 104 -9.05 17.73 19.84
N GLY A 105 -8.52 18.55 18.94
CA GLY A 105 -8.90 18.59 17.54
C GLY A 105 -8.44 17.35 16.76
N PRO A 106 -8.76 17.32 15.46
CA PRO A 106 -8.39 16.20 14.58
C PRO A 106 -6.87 16.14 14.36
N VAL A 107 -6.13 17.25 14.47
CA VAL A 107 -4.70 17.32 14.22
C VAL A 107 -3.92 17.39 15.52
N THR A 108 -3.16 16.34 15.79
CA THR A 108 -2.14 16.28 16.84
C THR A 108 -0.92 15.51 16.33
N HIS A 109 0.24 15.66 16.97
CA HIS A 109 1.44 14.89 16.55
C HIS A 109 1.20 13.38 16.54
N GLY A 110 0.50 12.83 17.54
CA GLY A 110 0.18 11.41 17.60
C GLY A 110 -0.73 10.96 16.47
N LYS A 111 -1.80 11.69 16.21
CA LYS A 111 -2.77 11.38 15.15
C LYS A 111 -2.13 11.47 13.75
N ALA A 112 -1.31 12.48 13.51
CA ALA A 112 -0.57 12.64 12.26
C ALA A 112 0.36 11.44 11.98
N TRP A 113 1.06 10.95 12.99
CA TRP A 113 1.90 9.76 12.85
C TRP A 113 1.10 8.48 12.63
N VAL A 114 0.02 8.26 13.34
CA VAL A 114 -0.86 7.10 13.14
C VAL A 114 -1.34 7.06 11.69
N GLU A 115 -1.82 8.17 11.15
CA GLU A 115 -2.29 8.26 9.77
C GLU A 115 -1.16 8.04 8.75
N MET A 116 0.00 8.68 8.92
CA MET A 116 1.09 8.52 7.96
C MET A 116 1.70 7.11 7.99
N VAL A 117 1.80 6.47 9.14
CA VAL A 117 2.22 5.06 9.23
C VAL A 117 1.25 4.16 8.47
N HIS A 118 -0.07 4.38 8.62
CA HIS A 118 -1.07 3.66 7.83
C HIS A 118 -0.85 3.83 6.32
N ARG A 119 -0.60 5.05 5.84
CA ARG A 119 -0.31 5.32 4.42
C ARG A 119 0.95 4.60 3.93
N TYR A 120 2.04 4.58 4.73
CA TYR A 120 3.28 3.87 4.38
C TYR A 120 3.06 2.35 4.29
N LEU A 121 2.35 1.77 5.25
CA LEU A 121 2.01 0.35 5.24
C LEU A 121 1.08 0.00 4.06
N ALA A 122 0.10 0.83 3.75
CA ALA A 122 -0.79 0.65 2.60
C ALA A 122 -0.01 0.65 1.27
N THR A 123 0.94 1.57 1.12
CA THR A 123 1.82 1.63 -0.05
C THR A 123 2.74 0.41 -0.14
N SER A 124 3.24 -0.09 1.00
CA SER A 124 4.04 -1.32 1.06
C SER A 124 3.25 -2.54 0.59
N VAL A 125 2.02 -2.72 1.08
CA VAL A 125 1.12 -3.80 0.62
C VAL A 125 0.80 -3.66 -0.87
N GLY A 126 0.52 -2.45 -1.35
CA GLY A 126 0.30 -2.18 -2.77
C GLY A 126 1.50 -2.59 -3.62
N PHE A 127 2.72 -2.30 -3.17
CA PHE A 127 3.95 -2.70 -3.86
C PHE A 127 4.15 -4.23 -3.85
N LEU A 128 3.87 -4.93 -2.75
CA LEU A 128 3.93 -6.39 -2.70
C LEU A 128 2.94 -7.03 -3.70
N ILE A 129 1.73 -6.49 -3.83
CA ILE A 129 0.74 -6.95 -4.80
C ILE A 129 1.20 -6.69 -6.24
N LEU A 130 1.85 -5.55 -6.51
CA LEU A 130 2.46 -5.27 -7.81
C LEU A 130 3.55 -6.30 -8.13
N VAL A 131 4.44 -6.60 -7.18
CA VAL A 131 5.49 -7.63 -7.33
C VAL A 131 4.89 -9.00 -7.62
N LEU A 132 3.82 -9.39 -6.91
CA LEU A 132 3.09 -10.64 -7.16
C LEU A 132 2.53 -10.70 -8.58
N ALA A 133 1.90 -9.62 -9.06
CA ALA A 133 1.33 -9.56 -10.41
C ALA A 133 2.42 -9.68 -11.49
N VAL A 134 3.50 -8.89 -11.36
CA VAL A 134 4.62 -8.90 -12.30
C VAL A 134 5.35 -10.26 -12.28
N ALA A 135 5.66 -10.79 -11.08
CA ALA A 135 6.36 -12.06 -10.96
C ALA A 135 5.55 -13.23 -11.54
N THR A 136 4.24 -13.28 -11.28
CA THR A 136 3.36 -14.29 -11.86
C THR A 136 3.32 -14.18 -13.39
N TRP A 137 3.21 -12.97 -13.92
CA TRP A 137 3.24 -12.73 -15.37
C TRP A 137 4.55 -13.18 -16.00
N VAL A 138 5.71 -12.84 -15.38
CA VAL A 138 7.05 -13.24 -15.86
C VAL A 138 7.22 -14.76 -15.84
N VAL A 139 6.84 -15.42 -14.74
CA VAL A 139 6.93 -16.89 -14.61
C VAL A 139 6.12 -17.57 -15.71
N ARG A 140 4.87 -17.14 -15.91
CA ARG A 140 4.00 -17.69 -16.96
C ARG A 140 4.53 -17.45 -18.38
N ARG A 141 5.07 -16.27 -18.65
CA ARG A 141 5.67 -15.96 -19.94
C ARG A 141 6.85 -16.89 -20.24
N ARG A 142 7.71 -17.11 -19.24
CA ARG A 142 8.85 -18.04 -19.37
C ARG A 142 8.41 -19.47 -19.64
N GLU A 143 7.38 -19.95 -18.94
CA GLU A 143 6.86 -21.31 -19.16
C GLU A 143 6.19 -21.50 -20.53
N ARG A 144 5.51 -20.48 -21.05
CA ARG A 144 4.93 -20.54 -22.39
C ARG A 144 6.00 -20.63 -23.48
N LEU A 145 7.16 -20.06 -23.25
CA LEU A 145 8.30 -20.05 -24.19
C LEU A 145 9.19 -21.29 -24.03
N ALA A 146 9.02 -22.09 -22.98
CA ALA A 146 9.81 -23.29 -22.75
C ALA A 146 9.44 -24.42 -23.73
N PRO A 147 10.41 -25.24 -24.19
CA PRO A 147 10.16 -26.40 -25.06
C PRO A 147 9.17 -27.39 -24.44
N HIS A 148 8.37 -28.05 -25.30
CA HIS A 148 7.44 -29.10 -24.88
C HIS A 148 8.24 -30.24 -24.21
N GLY A 149 8.02 -30.49 -22.93
CA GLY A 149 8.74 -31.49 -22.11
C GLY A 149 9.44 -30.92 -20.88
N SER A 150 9.73 -29.60 -20.83
CA SER A 150 10.35 -28.95 -19.67
C SER A 150 9.34 -28.11 -18.86
N ARG A 151 8.06 -28.22 -19.16
CA ARG A 151 6.99 -27.45 -18.49
C ARG A 151 6.78 -28.00 -17.07
N ARG A 152 7.37 -27.33 -16.09
CA ARG A 152 7.21 -27.64 -14.67
C ARG A 152 5.87 -27.04 -14.20
N GLY A 153 4.82 -27.83 -14.17
CA GLY A 153 3.57 -27.77 -13.38
C GLY A 153 2.95 -26.42 -12.91
N VAL A 154 3.54 -25.27 -13.22
CA VAL A 154 2.99 -23.95 -12.87
C VAL A 154 1.96 -23.44 -13.90
N ALA A 155 1.69 -24.26 -14.93
CA ALA A 155 0.74 -23.92 -16.00
C ALA A 155 -0.72 -23.71 -15.53
N SER A 156 -1.06 -24.10 -14.29
CA SER A 156 -2.37 -23.88 -13.68
C SER A 156 -2.56 -22.48 -13.12
N LEU A 157 -1.49 -21.69 -12.95
CA LEU A 157 -1.58 -20.34 -12.39
C LEU A 157 -2.27 -19.39 -13.37
N SER A 158 -3.49 -19.00 -13.07
CA SER A 158 -4.17 -17.96 -13.84
C SER A 158 -3.53 -16.60 -13.62
N ALA A 159 -3.03 -15.92 -14.66
CA ALA A 159 -2.52 -14.53 -14.53
C ALA A 159 -3.64 -13.52 -14.25
N TRP A 160 -4.88 -13.92 -14.44
CA TRP A 160 -6.04 -13.07 -14.25
C TRP A 160 -6.19 -12.63 -12.77
N TRP A 161 -6.02 -13.55 -11.81
CA TRP A 161 -6.23 -13.25 -10.40
C TRP A 161 -5.26 -12.18 -9.87
N PRO A 162 -3.93 -12.28 -10.06
CA PRO A 162 -3.03 -11.22 -9.65
C PRO A 162 -3.30 -9.88 -10.34
N ALA A 163 -3.75 -9.89 -11.60
CA ALA A 163 -4.13 -8.67 -12.30
C ALA A 163 -5.37 -8.02 -11.69
N VAL A 164 -6.41 -8.80 -11.38
CA VAL A 164 -7.62 -8.31 -10.68
C VAL A 164 -7.26 -7.76 -9.31
N THR A 165 -6.43 -8.47 -8.54
CA THR A 165 -5.98 -8.04 -7.22
C THR A 165 -5.20 -6.72 -7.31
N LEU A 166 -4.36 -6.56 -8.34
CA LEU A 166 -3.62 -5.32 -8.58
C LEU A 166 -4.55 -4.15 -8.92
N VAL A 167 -5.49 -4.34 -9.85
CA VAL A 167 -6.49 -3.30 -10.17
C VAL A 167 -7.28 -2.93 -8.93
N TRP A 168 -7.69 -3.93 -8.14
CA TRP A 168 -8.47 -3.69 -6.93
C TRP A 168 -7.69 -2.90 -5.88
N VAL A 169 -6.41 -3.21 -5.64
CA VAL A 169 -5.59 -2.44 -4.68
C VAL A 169 -5.35 -1.01 -5.15
N CYS A 170 -5.24 -0.76 -6.47
CA CYS A 170 -5.16 0.60 -7.00
C CYS A 170 -6.46 1.38 -6.71
N LEU A 171 -7.62 0.76 -6.88
CA LEU A 171 -8.91 1.36 -6.48
C LEU A 171 -8.96 1.64 -4.98
N GLN A 172 -8.46 0.71 -4.15
CA GLN A 172 -8.35 0.91 -2.70
C GLN A 172 -7.45 2.10 -2.33
N GLY A 173 -6.33 2.28 -3.03
CA GLY A 173 -5.47 3.46 -2.86
C GLY A 173 -6.22 4.76 -3.20
N ALA A 174 -6.99 4.78 -4.28
CA ALA A 174 -7.82 5.92 -4.66
C ALA A 174 -8.91 6.21 -3.59
N PHE A 175 -9.62 5.19 -3.10
CA PHE A 175 -10.56 5.36 -2.00
C PHE A 175 -9.88 5.86 -0.72
N GLY A 176 -8.67 5.36 -0.41
CA GLY A 176 -7.87 5.86 0.72
C GLY A 176 -7.54 7.35 0.59
N ALA A 177 -7.18 7.83 -0.60
CA ALA A 177 -6.98 9.26 -0.86
C ALA A 177 -8.29 10.06 -0.66
N LEU A 178 -9.41 9.53 -1.17
CA LEU A 178 -10.73 10.16 -1.04
C LEU A 178 -11.21 10.23 0.42
N THR A 179 -10.84 9.30 1.30
CA THR A 179 -11.19 9.41 2.72
C THR A 179 -10.64 10.69 3.36
N VAL A 180 -9.44 11.12 2.96
CA VAL A 180 -8.80 12.34 3.45
C VAL A 180 -9.34 13.57 2.74
N THR A 181 -9.33 13.58 1.40
CA THR A 181 -9.72 14.76 0.60
C THR A 181 -11.20 15.12 0.76
N TRP A 182 -12.05 14.13 1.02
CA TRP A 182 -13.47 14.32 1.33
C TRP A 182 -13.78 14.29 2.82
N LYS A 183 -12.75 14.53 3.66
CA LYS A 183 -12.88 14.74 5.11
C LYS A 183 -13.73 13.67 5.79
N LEU A 184 -13.38 12.41 5.56
CA LEU A 184 -14.02 11.21 6.12
C LEU A 184 -15.52 11.09 5.77
N TYR A 185 -15.90 11.46 4.54
CA TYR A 185 -17.28 11.28 4.11
C TYR A 185 -17.73 9.83 4.33
N PRO A 186 -18.84 9.58 5.09
CA PRO A 186 -19.16 8.24 5.62
C PRO A 186 -19.27 7.15 4.57
N ALA A 187 -19.86 7.44 3.40
CA ALA A 187 -19.99 6.45 2.32
C ALA A 187 -18.61 6.02 1.77
N ILE A 188 -17.67 6.97 1.61
CA ILE A 188 -16.31 6.67 1.12
C ILE A 188 -15.55 5.81 2.14
N VAL A 189 -15.63 6.15 3.43
CA VAL A 189 -15.00 5.36 4.50
C VAL A 189 -15.54 3.94 4.53
N THR A 190 -16.88 3.79 4.43
CA THR A 190 -17.53 2.47 4.40
C THR A 190 -17.12 1.67 3.16
N LEU A 191 -17.11 2.27 1.97
CA LEU A 191 -16.69 1.60 0.73
C LEU A 191 -15.21 1.22 0.77
N HIS A 192 -14.35 2.05 1.36
CA HIS A 192 -12.93 1.73 1.56
C HIS A 192 -12.77 0.50 2.46
N LEU A 193 -13.50 0.42 3.59
CA LEU A 193 -13.48 -0.75 4.47
C LEU A 193 -14.01 -2.01 3.78
N LEU A 194 -15.17 -1.94 3.13
CA LEU A 194 -15.73 -3.07 2.39
C LEU A 194 -14.80 -3.55 1.28
N GLY A 195 -14.18 -2.61 0.58
CA GLY A 195 -13.21 -2.93 -0.45
C GLY A 195 -11.93 -3.58 0.11
N ALA A 196 -11.51 -3.26 1.32
CA ALA A 196 -10.43 -3.97 2.01
C ALA A 196 -10.80 -5.43 2.30
N MET A 197 -12.06 -5.71 2.69
CA MET A 197 -12.55 -7.08 2.86
C MET A 197 -12.52 -7.86 1.53
N VAL A 198 -12.90 -7.22 0.43
CA VAL A 198 -12.80 -7.83 -0.92
C VAL A 198 -11.34 -8.10 -1.29
N LEU A 199 -10.42 -7.19 -0.98
CA LEU A 199 -8.97 -7.39 -1.21
C LEU A 199 -8.44 -8.60 -0.44
N LEU A 200 -8.83 -8.77 0.83
CA LEU A 200 -8.48 -9.95 1.62
C LEU A 200 -9.03 -11.24 0.97
N ALA A 201 -10.27 -11.24 0.52
CA ALA A 201 -10.86 -12.39 -0.17
C ALA A 201 -10.12 -12.73 -1.47
N LEU A 202 -9.75 -11.73 -2.27
CA LEU A 202 -8.97 -11.91 -3.50
C LEU A 202 -7.60 -12.53 -3.23
N LEU A 203 -6.88 -12.04 -2.21
CA LEU A 203 -5.58 -12.58 -1.80
C LEU A 203 -5.72 -14.01 -1.24
N CYS A 204 -6.77 -14.29 -0.47
CA CYS A 204 -7.05 -15.64 0.03
C CYS A 204 -7.28 -16.63 -1.14
N ILE A 205 -8.14 -16.27 -2.10
CA ILE A 205 -8.36 -17.07 -3.31
C ILE A 205 -7.05 -17.26 -4.08
N GLN A 206 -6.24 -16.22 -4.21
CA GLN A 206 -4.97 -16.29 -4.90
C GLN A 206 -3.99 -17.23 -4.18
N ALA A 207 -3.91 -17.20 -2.85
CA ALA A 207 -3.04 -18.06 -2.05
C ALA A 207 -3.39 -19.56 -2.20
N VAL A 208 -4.67 -19.88 -2.32
CA VAL A 208 -5.13 -21.27 -2.54
C VAL A 208 -4.86 -21.76 -3.97
N ARG A 209 -4.78 -20.83 -4.93
CA ARG A 209 -4.60 -21.16 -6.35
C ARG A 209 -3.13 -21.31 -6.77
N TYR A 210 -2.18 -20.86 -5.97
CA TYR A 210 -0.75 -21.11 -6.17
C TYR A 210 -0.33 -22.47 -5.60
#